data_600643b770d3213c6a671dcd3b634be4
#
_entry.id   600643b770d3213c6a671dcd3b634be4
#
_cell.length_a   1.000
_cell.length_b   1.000
_cell.length_c   1.000
_cell.angle_alpha   90.00
_cell.angle_beta   90.00
_cell.angle_gamma   90.00
#
_symmetry.space_group_name_H-M   'P 1'
#
loop_
_entity.id
_entity.type
_entity.pdbx_description
1 polymer ?
#
loop_
_entity_poly.entity_id
_entity_poly.type
_entity_poly.pdbx_seq_one_letter_code
_entity_poly.pdbx_strand_id
1 'polypeptide(L)'
;MLNYLLGQKVSIVSRKVQTTRFTTKGILNIENSENNKPDCQIIFVDTPGLFQPKKALEKHIVKNTISELNSYEHICVLYDATSSKIKFSEFSKIIKSINLNKNNSSLIINKIDLIEKEKLLTIVKNIQKIFEFKNVFMVSAKKGQGCKDLIDFLQTTIPVSPFLYNNDQLTDLSERVFSSEITREKLFNYLNSELPYNLY
;
A
#
# COMPACT_ATOMS: atom_id res chain seq x y z
N MET A 1 -0.23 -1.77 6.56
CA MET A 1 0.07 -3.03 5.85
C MET A 1 1.56 -3.22 5.68
N LEU A 2 2.28 -2.24 5.14
CA LEU A 2 3.73 -2.33 4.90
C LEU A 2 4.51 -2.84 6.14
N ASN A 3 4.32 -2.22 7.30
CA ASN A 3 5.00 -2.64 8.55
C ASN A 3 4.75 -4.12 8.92
N TYR A 4 3.56 -4.65 8.62
CA TYR A 4 3.27 -6.06 8.85
C TYR A 4 4.05 -6.97 7.89
N LEU A 5 4.06 -6.62 6.60
CA LEU A 5 4.75 -7.41 5.57
C LEU A 5 6.27 -7.45 5.79
N LEU A 6 6.84 -6.37 6.32
CA LEU A 6 8.26 -6.28 6.65
C LEU A 6 8.63 -6.85 8.03
N GLY A 7 7.64 -7.17 8.89
CA GLY A 7 7.88 -7.57 10.27
C GLY A 7 8.45 -6.47 11.18
N GLN A 8 8.63 -5.26 10.65
CA GLN A 8 9.23 -4.12 11.33
C GLN A 8 8.54 -2.80 10.97
N LYS A 9 8.72 -1.80 11.81
CA LYS A 9 8.15 -0.47 11.60
C LYS A 9 9.04 0.34 10.64
N VAL A 10 8.53 0.59 9.45
CA VAL A 10 9.18 1.39 8.40
C VAL A 10 8.34 2.60 8.01
N SER A 11 7.02 2.47 8.08
CA SER A 11 6.06 3.52 7.70
C SER A 11 5.23 3.91 8.91
N ILE A 12 4.88 5.19 9.01
CA ILE A 12 4.04 5.70 10.10
C ILE A 12 2.59 5.25 9.96
N VAL A 13 1.91 5.12 11.09
CA VAL A 13 0.51 4.70 11.15
C VAL A 13 -0.33 5.77 11.83
N SER A 14 -1.34 6.29 11.14
CA SER A 14 -2.26 7.28 11.70
C SER A 14 -3.69 7.02 11.25
N ARG A 15 -4.66 7.50 12.05
CA ARG A 15 -6.08 7.54 11.66
C ARG A 15 -6.40 8.70 10.72
N LYS A 16 -5.46 9.64 10.54
CA LYS A 16 -5.66 10.83 9.70
C LYS A 16 -5.53 10.47 8.23
N VAL A 17 -6.29 11.12 7.40
CA VAL A 17 -6.17 11.06 5.94
C VAL A 17 -4.82 11.68 5.55
N GLN A 18 -4.18 11.17 4.49
CA GLN A 18 -2.88 11.66 3.99
C GLN A 18 -1.72 11.49 5.00
N THR A 19 -1.67 10.32 5.64
CA THR A 19 -0.57 9.98 6.56
C THR A 19 0.77 9.94 5.83
N THR A 20 0.82 9.32 4.65
CA THR A 20 2.01 9.25 3.78
C THR A 20 2.09 10.51 2.92
N ARG A 21 3.13 11.30 3.08
CA ARG A 21 3.39 12.53 2.27
C ARG A 21 4.47 12.32 1.22
N PHE A 22 5.40 11.43 1.49
CA PHE A 22 6.52 11.10 0.63
C PHE A 22 6.50 9.61 0.33
N THR A 23 6.89 9.26 -0.87
CA THR A 23 7.10 7.85 -1.25
C THR A 23 8.16 7.24 -0.34
N THR A 24 7.86 6.11 0.27
CA THR A 24 8.75 5.37 1.17
C THR A 24 8.93 3.97 0.63
N LYS A 25 10.17 3.50 0.56
CA LYS A 25 10.45 2.11 0.17
C LYS A 25 10.65 1.25 1.41
N GLY A 26 9.99 0.10 1.39
CA GLY A 26 10.20 -0.97 2.35
C GLY A 26 10.78 -2.18 1.65
N ILE A 27 11.88 -2.71 2.15
CA ILE A 27 12.66 -3.77 1.52
C ILE A 27 12.43 -5.06 2.29
N LEU A 28 11.90 -6.08 1.62
CA LEU A 28 11.70 -7.42 2.16
C LEU A 28 12.65 -8.39 1.47
N ASN A 29 13.60 -8.92 2.20
CA ASN A 29 14.47 -9.99 1.76
C ASN A 29 13.89 -11.34 2.23
N ILE A 30 13.80 -12.30 1.32
CA ILE A 30 13.27 -13.63 1.58
C ILE A 30 14.32 -14.63 1.16
N GLU A 31 14.87 -15.33 2.14
CA GLU A 31 15.80 -16.44 1.95
C GLU A 31 14.98 -17.74 1.80
N ASN A 32 15.17 -18.42 0.70
CA ASN A 32 14.41 -19.63 0.35
C ASN A 32 15.25 -20.93 0.47
N SER A 33 16.21 -20.96 1.38
CA SER A 33 17.17 -22.06 1.57
C SER A 33 16.53 -23.46 1.72
N GLU A 34 15.28 -23.53 2.19
CA GLU A 34 14.59 -24.82 2.44
C GLU A 34 13.69 -25.28 1.28
N ASN A 35 13.34 -24.44 0.30
CA ASN A 35 12.26 -24.70 -0.66
C ASN A 35 12.69 -24.79 -2.13
N ASN A 36 13.98 -24.89 -2.45
CA ASN A 36 14.51 -24.85 -3.83
C ASN A 36 14.01 -23.65 -4.67
N LYS A 37 13.50 -22.59 -4.04
CA LYS A 37 13.20 -21.33 -4.70
C LYS A 37 14.41 -20.39 -4.61
N PRO A 38 14.65 -19.53 -5.59
CA PRO A 38 15.71 -18.54 -5.47
C PRO A 38 15.37 -17.52 -4.36
N ASP A 39 16.40 -16.97 -3.73
CA ASP A 39 16.26 -15.84 -2.83
C ASP A 39 15.61 -14.67 -3.56
N CYS A 40 14.83 -13.89 -2.84
CA CYS A 40 13.99 -12.86 -3.43
C CYS A 40 14.06 -11.58 -2.61
N GLN A 41 14.16 -10.44 -3.29
CA GLN A 41 14.04 -9.12 -2.71
C GLN A 41 12.81 -8.41 -3.26
N ILE A 42 11.80 -8.15 -2.42
CA ILE A 42 10.60 -7.39 -2.79
C ILE A 42 10.75 -5.97 -2.24
N ILE A 43 10.69 -4.98 -3.12
CA ILE A 43 10.72 -3.57 -2.75
C ILE A 43 9.30 -3.03 -2.80
N PHE A 44 8.69 -2.85 -1.64
CA PHE A 44 7.38 -2.21 -1.52
C PHE A 44 7.53 -0.69 -1.56
N VAL A 45 6.82 -0.05 -2.47
CA VAL A 45 6.79 1.41 -2.58
C VAL A 45 5.47 1.91 -2.01
N ASP A 46 5.52 2.48 -0.78
CA ASP A 46 4.36 3.11 -0.14
C ASP A 46 4.22 4.54 -0.67
N THR A 47 3.24 4.72 -1.52
CA THR A 47 2.97 6.01 -2.16
C THR A 47 1.93 6.80 -1.37
N PRO A 48 1.91 8.14 -1.47
CA PRO A 48 0.78 8.92 -1.00
C PRO A 48 -0.53 8.37 -1.57
N GLY A 49 -1.53 8.22 -0.69
CA GLY A 49 -2.82 7.67 -1.10
C GLY A 49 -3.45 8.45 -2.25
N LEU A 50 -4.01 7.74 -3.21
CA LEU A 50 -4.79 8.36 -4.29
C LEU A 50 -6.14 8.84 -3.73
N PHE A 51 -6.41 10.12 -3.88
CA PHE A 51 -7.63 10.79 -3.42
C PHE A 51 -8.04 11.88 -4.41
N GLN A 52 -9.26 12.39 -4.28
CA GLN A 52 -9.69 13.55 -5.09
C GLN A 52 -9.03 14.82 -4.54
N PRO A 53 -8.09 15.41 -5.29
CA PRO A 53 -7.35 16.57 -4.81
C PRO A 53 -8.22 17.84 -4.80
N LYS A 54 -8.16 18.57 -3.69
CA LYS A 54 -8.88 19.85 -3.53
C LYS A 54 -7.96 21.05 -3.70
N LYS A 55 -6.68 20.93 -3.33
CA LYS A 55 -5.66 21.99 -3.39
C LYS A 55 -4.67 21.76 -4.52
N ALA A 56 -3.98 22.79 -4.96
CA ALA A 56 -2.98 22.72 -6.03
C ALA A 56 -1.84 21.73 -5.70
N LEU A 57 -1.33 21.76 -4.47
CA LEU A 57 -0.30 20.83 -3.99
C LEU A 57 -0.77 19.38 -4.06
N GLU A 58 -2.00 19.10 -3.65
CA GLU A 58 -2.60 17.76 -3.71
C GLU A 58 -2.71 17.25 -5.15
N LYS A 59 -3.07 18.13 -6.09
CA LYS A 59 -3.11 17.79 -7.53
C LYS A 59 -1.73 17.37 -8.03
N HIS A 60 -0.69 18.06 -7.58
CA HIS A 60 0.69 17.75 -7.96
C HIS A 60 1.13 16.39 -7.40
N ILE A 61 0.85 16.11 -6.12
CA ILE A 61 1.15 14.83 -5.48
C ILE A 61 0.45 13.69 -6.22
N VAL A 62 -0.85 13.78 -6.46
CA VAL A 62 -1.62 12.73 -7.17
C VAL A 62 -1.10 12.53 -8.59
N LYS A 63 -0.80 13.62 -9.32
CA LYS A 63 -0.26 13.54 -10.69
C LYS A 63 1.10 12.81 -10.71
N ASN A 64 1.99 13.15 -9.79
CA ASN A 64 3.30 12.50 -9.70
C ASN A 64 3.15 11.01 -9.35
N THR A 65 2.31 10.68 -8.35
CA THR A 65 2.03 9.29 -8.00
C THR A 65 1.52 8.50 -9.21
N ILE A 66 0.57 9.04 -9.98
CA ILE A 66 0.05 8.37 -11.17
C ILE A 66 1.13 8.19 -12.25
N SER A 67 1.99 9.17 -12.47
CA SER A 67 3.07 9.07 -13.47
C SER A 67 4.10 7.99 -13.10
N GLU A 68 4.34 7.78 -11.80
CA GLU A 68 5.26 6.76 -11.30
C GLU A 68 4.71 5.33 -11.39
N LEU A 69 3.38 5.14 -11.45
CA LEU A 69 2.78 3.80 -11.47
C LEU A 69 3.28 2.93 -12.62
N ASN A 70 3.60 3.52 -13.76
CA ASN A 70 4.08 2.79 -14.93
C ASN A 70 5.54 2.30 -14.80
N SER A 71 6.27 2.78 -13.80
CA SER A 71 7.67 2.38 -13.55
C SER A 71 7.79 1.17 -12.60
N TYR A 72 6.69 0.71 -12.02
CA TYR A 72 6.68 -0.42 -11.09
C TYR A 72 6.28 -1.72 -11.81
N GLU A 73 6.90 -2.82 -11.42
CA GLU A 73 6.64 -4.15 -11.98
C GLU A 73 5.24 -4.64 -11.64
N HIS A 74 4.76 -4.32 -10.43
CA HIS A 74 3.44 -4.74 -9.97
C HIS A 74 2.74 -3.67 -9.12
N ILE A 75 1.47 -3.43 -9.37
CA ILE A 75 0.65 -2.44 -8.68
C ILE A 75 -0.34 -3.15 -7.76
N CYS A 76 -0.20 -2.92 -6.46
CA CYS A 76 -1.12 -3.41 -5.44
C CYS A 76 -2.16 -2.33 -5.12
N VAL A 77 -3.37 -2.47 -5.64
CA VAL A 77 -4.48 -1.55 -5.37
C VAL A 77 -5.14 -1.91 -4.05
N LEU A 78 -4.96 -1.09 -3.03
CA LEU A 78 -5.45 -1.33 -1.68
C LEU A 78 -6.86 -0.74 -1.48
N TYR A 79 -7.81 -1.56 -1.05
CA TYR A 79 -9.15 -1.15 -0.68
C TYR A 79 -9.46 -1.52 0.77
N ASP A 80 -9.97 -0.55 1.55
CA ASP A 80 -10.43 -0.78 2.92
C ASP A 80 -11.86 -1.34 2.90
N ALA A 81 -12.04 -2.58 3.34
CA ALA A 81 -13.33 -3.26 3.36
C ALA A 81 -14.39 -2.52 4.19
N THR A 82 -13.97 -1.71 5.17
CA THR A 82 -14.87 -0.93 6.03
C THR A 82 -15.31 0.41 5.41
N SER A 83 -14.89 0.69 4.18
CA SER A 83 -15.14 1.97 3.51
C SER A 83 -16.63 2.23 3.26
N SER A 84 -17.05 3.48 3.47
CA SER A 84 -18.42 3.93 3.19
C SER A 84 -18.74 3.95 1.69
N LYS A 85 -20.03 4.02 1.33
CA LYS A 85 -20.49 4.17 -0.07
C LYS A 85 -19.87 5.40 -0.76
N ILE A 86 -19.66 6.49 -0.04
CA ILE A 86 -19.04 7.73 -0.55
C ILE A 86 -17.59 7.43 -0.94
N LYS A 87 -16.82 6.81 -0.06
CA LYS A 87 -15.43 6.42 -0.34
C LYS A 87 -15.32 5.40 -1.47
N PHE A 88 -16.30 4.51 -1.62
CA PHE A 88 -16.37 3.60 -2.76
C PHE A 88 -16.55 4.37 -4.08
N SER A 89 -17.42 5.38 -4.10
CA SER A 89 -17.62 6.23 -5.29
C SER A 89 -16.34 7.00 -5.67
N GLU A 90 -15.61 7.53 -4.69
CA GLU A 90 -14.31 8.18 -4.90
C GLU A 90 -13.27 7.19 -5.44
N PHE A 91 -13.15 6.02 -4.84
CA PHE A 91 -12.30 4.93 -5.30
C PHE A 91 -12.60 4.54 -6.75
N SER A 92 -13.88 4.39 -7.10
CA SER A 92 -14.32 4.08 -8.46
C SER A 92 -13.85 5.12 -9.48
N LYS A 93 -13.96 6.41 -9.15
CA LYS A 93 -13.51 7.50 -10.02
C LYS A 93 -12.00 7.46 -10.22
N ILE A 94 -11.24 7.21 -9.15
CA ILE A 94 -9.79 7.12 -9.19
C ILE A 94 -9.36 5.95 -10.07
N ILE A 95 -9.90 4.75 -9.85
CA ILE A 95 -9.56 3.56 -10.65
C ILE A 95 -9.83 3.79 -12.13
N LYS A 96 -10.93 4.44 -12.48
CA LYS A 96 -11.23 4.80 -13.88
C LYS A 96 -10.30 5.85 -14.48
N SER A 97 -9.69 6.69 -13.65
CA SER A 97 -8.77 7.75 -14.10
C SER A 97 -7.30 7.28 -14.24
N ILE A 98 -6.97 6.11 -13.68
CA ILE A 98 -5.63 5.53 -13.74
C ILE A 98 -5.59 4.51 -14.89
N ASN A 99 -4.54 4.55 -15.68
CA ASN A 99 -4.31 3.55 -16.72
C ASN A 99 -3.68 2.28 -16.12
N LEU A 100 -4.49 1.48 -15.42
CA LEU A 100 -4.04 0.21 -14.84
C LEU A 100 -3.96 -0.87 -15.93
N ASN A 101 -2.94 -1.72 -15.83
CA ASN A 101 -2.84 -2.92 -16.63
C ASN A 101 -3.23 -4.14 -15.78
N LYS A 102 -4.21 -4.90 -16.21
CA LYS A 102 -4.72 -6.08 -15.49
C LYS A 102 -3.68 -7.19 -15.25
N ASN A 103 -2.62 -7.23 -16.07
CA ASN A 103 -1.58 -8.26 -15.96
C ASN A 103 -0.56 -7.95 -14.86
N ASN A 104 -0.36 -6.67 -14.53
CA ASN A 104 0.58 -6.24 -13.49
C ASN A 104 -0.11 -5.51 -12.34
N SER A 105 -1.40 -5.72 -12.14
CA SER A 105 -2.13 -5.14 -11.01
C SER A 105 -2.97 -6.18 -10.29
N SER A 106 -3.01 -6.06 -8.95
CA SER A 106 -3.82 -6.89 -8.06
C SER A 106 -4.66 -6.03 -7.13
N LEU A 107 -5.86 -6.49 -6.81
CA LEU A 107 -6.69 -5.89 -5.78
C LEU A 107 -6.40 -6.51 -4.42
N ILE A 108 -6.15 -5.67 -3.42
CA ILE A 108 -5.97 -6.09 -2.04
C ILE A 108 -7.09 -5.49 -1.19
N ILE A 109 -7.99 -6.32 -0.71
CA ILE A 109 -9.06 -5.92 0.21
C ILE A 109 -8.58 -6.14 1.64
N ASN A 110 -8.31 -5.04 2.34
CA ASN A 110 -7.77 -5.07 3.70
C ASN A 110 -8.87 -4.87 4.76
N LYS A 111 -8.57 -5.23 6.00
CA LYS A 111 -9.44 -5.19 7.19
C LYS A 111 -10.61 -6.17 7.10
N ILE A 112 -10.40 -7.32 6.49
CA ILE A 112 -11.43 -8.36 6.35
C ILE A 112 -11.89 -8.92 7.72
N ASP A 113 -11.08 -8.75 8.74
CA ASP A 113 -11.39 -9.15 10.12
C ASP A 113 -12.53 -8.34 10.75
N LEU A 114 -12.95 -7.24 10.11
CA LEU A 114 -14.02 -6.35 10.58
C LEU A 114 -15.31 -6.47 9.77
N ILE A 115 -15.35 -7.36 8.76
CA ILE A 115 -16.47 -7.47 7.83
C ILE A 115 -16.88 -8.94 7.65
N GLU A 116 -18.17 -9.19 7.52
CA GLU A 116 -18.74 -10.51 7.22
C GLU A 116 -18.38 -10.99 5.80
N LYS A 117 -18.22 -12.29 5.62
CA LYS A 117 -17.78 -12.89 4.35
C LYS A 117 -18.71 -12.56 3.17
N GLU A 118 -20.02 -12.54 3.39
CA GLU A 118 -21.01 -12.24 2.36
C GLU A 118 -20.86 -10.80 1.84
N LYS A 119 -20.56 -9.85 2.74
CA LYS A 119 -20.28 -8.45 2.38
C LYS A 119 -18.98 -8.30 1.61
N LEU A 120 -17.94 -9.09 1.95
CA LEU A 120 -16.67 -9.09 1.20
C LEU A 120 -16.88 -9.52 -0.24
N LEU A 121 -17.64 -10.59 -0.49
CA LEU A 121 -17.96 -11.04 -1.84
C LEU A 121 -18.70 -9.98 -2.66
N THR A 122 -19.61 -9.24 -2.01
CA THR A 122 -20.32 -8.13 -2.64
C THR A 122 -19.37 -6.99 -3.02
N ILE A 123 -18.43 -6.65 -2.15
CA ILE A 123 -17.40 -5.64 -2.42
C ILE A 123 -16.55 -6.04 -3.63
N VAL A 124 -16.05 -7.29 -3.65
CA VAL A 124 -15.27 -7.81 -4.78
C VAL A 124 -16.06 -7.69 -6.08
N LYS A 125 -17.31 -8.18 -6.13
CA LYS A 125 -18.16 -8.11 -7.32
C LYS A 125 -18.34 -6.67 -7.82
N ASN A 126 -18.52 -5.71 -6.90
CA ASN A 126 -18.70 -4.31 -7.26
C ASN A 126 -17.42 -3.68 -7.80
N ILE A 127 -16.25 -4.01 -7.23
CA ILE A 127 -14.94 -3.50 -7.71
C ILE A 127 -14.61 -4.11 -9.07
N GLN A 128 -14.86 -5.42 -9.27
CA GLN A 128 -14.61 -6.11 -10.54
C GLN A 128 -15.46 -5.55 -11.70
N LYS A 129 -16.62 -4.96 -11.43
CA LYS A 129 -17.40 -4.23 -12.43
C LYS A 129 -16.76 -2.90 -12.87
N ILE A 130 -15.88 -2.32 -12.05
CA ILE A 130 -15.18 -1.07 -12.37
C ILE A 130 -13.90 -1.36 -13.16
N PHE A 131 -13.13 -2.34 -12.71
CA PHE A 131 -11.90 -2.81 -13.32
C PHE A 131 -11.69 -4.29 -12.99
N GLU A 132 -11.44 -5.10 -14.01
CA GLU A 132 -11.24 -6.54 -13.90
C GLU A 132 -9.82 -6.86 -13.42
N PHE A 133 -9.65 -6.97 -12.10
CA PHE A 133 -8.39 -7.44 -11.53
C PHE A 133 -8.24 -8.94 -11.72
N LYS A 134 -7.11 -9.36 -12.27
CA LYS A 134 -6.78 -10.79 -12.46
C LYS A 134 -6.59 -11.51 -11.11
N ASN A 135 -6.02 -10.81 -10.14
CA ASN A 135 -5.75 -11.35 -8.81
C ASN A 135 -6.40 -10.47 -7.74
N VAL A 136 -7.05 -11.12 -6.78
CA VAL A 136 -7.74 -10.47 -5.67
C VAL A 136 -7.32 -11.15 -4.37
N PHE A 137 -6.72 -10.38 -3.45
CA PHE A 137 -6.30 -10.84 -2.14
C PHE A 137 -7.18 -10.23 -1.05
N MET A 138 -7.64 -11.08 -0.16
CA MET A 138 -8.40 -10.67 1.02
C MET A 138 -7.48 -10.76 2.23
N VAL A 139 -7.14 -9.63 2.84
CA VAL A 139 -6.14 -9.59 3.91
C VAL A 139 -6.64 -8.88 5.16
N SER A 140 -6.11 -9.28 6.30
CA SER A 140 -6.12 -8.48 7.51
C SER A 140 -4.67 -8.18 7.89
N ALA A 141 -4.18 -7.00 7.54
CA ALA A 141 -2.83 -6.57 7.89
C ALA A 141 -2.61 -6.48 9.42
N LYS A 142 -3.68 -6.39 10.21
CA LYS A 142 -3.61 -6.39 11.66
C LYS A 142 -3.40 -7.79 12.25
N LYS A 143 -4.06 -8.81 11.64
CA LYS A 143 -4.02 -10.21 12.10
C LYS A 143 -3.09 -11.09 11.27
N GLY A 144 -2.54 -10.59 10.18
CA GLY A 144 -1.68 -11.34 9.25
C GLY A 144 -2.41 -12.28 8.30
N GLN A 145 -3.73 -12.36 8.39
CA GLN A 145 -4.52 -13.25 7.56
C GLN A 145 -4.39 -12.86 6.08
N GLY A 146 -4.12 -13.85 5.20
CA GLY A 146 -3.97 -13.66 3.75
C GLY A 146 -2.70 -12.91 3.32
N CYS A 147 -1.85 -12.45 4.26
CA CYS A 147 -0.62 -11.73 3.92
C CYS A 147 0.45 -12.67 3.34
N LYS A 148 0.51 -13.91 3.80
CA LYS A 148 1.43 -14.91 3.26
C LYS A 148 1.12 -15.22 1.79
N ASP A 149 -0.15 -15.45 1.45
CA ASP A 149 -0.58 -15.74 0.08
C ASP A 149 -0.22 -14.59 -0.87
N LEU A 150 -0.33 -13.34 -0.40
CA LEU A 150 0.10 -12.17 -1.14
C LEU A 150 1.61 -12.16 -1.39
N ILE A 151 2.43 -12.46 -0.38
CA ILE A 151 3.90 -12.53 -0.52
C ILE A 151 4.29 -13.65 -1.47
N ASP A 152 3.73 -14.85 -1.28
CA ASP A 152 4.00 -16.02 -2.15
C ASP A 152 3.66 -15.72 -3.62
N PHE A 153 2.55 -15.00 -3.87
CA PHE A 153 2.21 -14.55 -5.21
C PHE A 153 3.22 -13.54 -5.75
N LEU A 154 3.60 -12.53 -4.98
CA LEU A 154 4.55 -11.50 -5.42
C LEU A 154 5.92 -12.11 -5.75
N GLN A 155 6.41 -13.07 -4.97
CA GLN A 155 7.64 -13.81 -5.29
C GLN A 155 7.62 -14.47 -6.67
N THR A 156 6.46 -14.92 -7.14
CA THR A 156 6.33 -15.55 -8.47
C THR A 156 6.11 -14.56 -9.60
N THR A 157 5.79 -13.32 -9.27
CA THR A 157 5.37 -12.28 -10.23
C THR A 157 6.48 -11.32 -10.59
N ILE A 158 7.36 -11.01 -9.62
CA ILE A 158 8.48 -10.09 -9.83
C ILE A 158 9.53 -10.71 -10.77
N PRO A 159 10.18 -9.90 -11.63
CA PRO A 159 11.19 -10.38 -12.55
C PRO A 159 12.47 -10.79 -11.83
N VAL A 160 13.22 -11.67 -12.46
CA VAL A 160 14.57 -12.03 -11.98
C VAL A 160 15.50 -10.86 -12.24
N SER A 161 16.13 -10.35 -11.18
CA SER A 161 17.08 -9.23 -11.25
C SER A 161 18.09 -9.33 -10.10
N PRO A 162 19.25 -8.66 -10.19
CA PRO A 162 20.13 -8.49 -9.05
C PRO A 162 19.43 -7.75 -7.90
N PHE A 163 19.82 -8.02 -6.66
CA PHE A 163 19.33 -7.28 -5.51
C PHE A 163 19.78 -5.82 -5.60
N LEU A 164 18.85 -4.90 -5.36
CA LEU A 164 19.11 -3.46 -5.45
C LEU A 164 19.57 -2.87 -4.12
N TYR A 165 19.28 -3.55 -3.02
CA TYR A 165 19.59 -3.11 -1.66
C TYR A 165 20.35 -4.21 -0.90
N ASN A 166 21.10 -3.82 0.12
CA ASN A 166 21.76 -4.77 1.01
C ASN A 166 20.75 -5.62 1.78
N ASN A 167 21.15 -6.82 2.16
CA ASN A 167 20.27 -7.79 2.84
C ASN A 167 19.77 -7.31 4.22
N ASP A 168 20.49 -6.45 4.88
CA ASP A 168 20.14 -5.84 6.18
C ASP A 168 19.33 -4.55 6.06
N GLN A 169 19.21 -4.01 4.86
CA GLN A 169 18.51 -2.75 4.61
C GLN A 169 17.00 -2.95 4.55
N LEU A 170 16.26 -2.22 5.39
CA LEU A 170 14.80 -2.31 5.49
C LEU A 170 14.06 -1.18 4.78
N THR A 171 14.73 -0.05 4.55
CA THR A 171 14.16 1.14 3.92
C THR A 171 15.24 1.98 3.27
N ASP A 172 14.84 2.84 2.34
CA ASP A 172 15.72 3.84 1.73
C ASP A 172 15.70 5.18 2.49
N LEU A 173 14.91 5.31 3.55
CA LEU A 173 14.86 6.51 4.36
C LEU A 173 16.14 6.69 5.18
N SER A 174 16.68 7.90 5.18
CA SER A 174 17.73 8.24 6.15
C SER A 174 17.19 8.23 7.58
N GLU A 175 18.03 7.92 8.57
CA GLU A 175 17.65 7.91 9.99
C GLU A 175 17.00 9.23 10.44
N ARG A 176 17.47 10.36 9.91
CA ARG A 176 16.92 11.68 10.21
C ARG A 176 15.48 11.80 9.73
N VAL A 177 15.20 11.40 8.50
CA VAL A 177 13.84 11.44 7.92
C VAL A 177 12.93 10.45 8.66
N PHE A 178 13.41 9.25 8.93
CA PHE A 178 12.65 8.26 9.68
C PHE A 178 12.29 8.74 11.08
N SER A 179 13.24 9.34 11.81
CA SER A 179 13.01 9.92 13.15
C SER A 179 11.98 11.06 13.10
N SER A 180 12.04 11.92 12.08
CA SER A 180 11.05 12.99 11.89
C SER A 180 9.64 12.44 11.64
N GLU A 181 9.52 11.38 10.85
CA GLU A 181 8.24 10.72 10.59
C GLU A 181 7.68 10.05 11.87
N ILE A 182 8.50 9.40 12.68
CA ILE A 182 8.07 8.85 13.98
C ILE A 182 7.58 9.96 14.91
N THR A 183 8.29 11.10 14.95
CA THR A 183 7.87 12.27 15.72
C THR A 183 6.51 12.79 15.22
N ARG A 184 6.34 12.91 13.92
CA ARG A 184 5.08 13.32 13.28
C ARG A 184 3.93 12.36 13.62
N GLU A 185 4.17 11.05 13.62
CA GLU A 185 3.17 10.06 14.06
C GLU A 185 2.72 10.29 15.51
N LYS A 186 3.67 10.53 16.41
CA LYS A 186 3.35 10.82 17.80
C LYS A 186 2.52 12.08 17.94
N LEU A 187 2.90 13.16 17.24
CA LEU A 187 2.13 14.38 17.22
C LEU A 187 0.71 14.16 16.67
N PHE A 188 0.53 13.39 15.59
CA PHE A 188 -0.78 13.06 15.05
C PHE A 188 -1.67 12.27 16.02
N ASN A 189 -1.06 11.44 16.86
CA ASN A 189 -1.78 10.63 17.83
C ASN A 189 -2.16 11.40 19.09
N TYR A 190 -1.34 12.38 19.49
CA TYR A 190 -1.54 13.15 20.74
C TYR A 190 -2.22 14.51 20.54
N LEU A 191 -2.08 15.13 19.36
CA LEU A 191 -2.72 16.40 19.08
C LEU A 191 -4.12 16.23 18.51
N ASN A 192 -5.08 16.99 19.06
CA ASN A 192 -6.46 17.05 18.58
C ASN A 192 -6.54 17.71 17.18
N SER A 193 -7.71 17.64 16.57
CA SER A 193 -7.96 17.76 15.12
C SER A 193 -7.47 19.05 14.41
N GLU A 194 -7.10 20.13 15.09
CA GLU A 194 -6.80 21.40 14.43
C GLU A 194 -5.34 21.63 14.05
N LEU A 195 -4.39 21.08 14.79
CA LEU A 195 -2.95 21.29 14.59
C LEU A 195 -2.28 20.35 13.57
N PRO A 196 -2.71 19.11 13.35
CA PRO A 196 -1.96 18.16 12.53
C PRO A 196 -1.76 18.54 11.06
N TYR A 197 -2.63 19.40 10.52
CA TYR A 197 -2.56 19.80 9.10
C TYR A 197 -1.61 20.99 8.85
N ASN A 198 -1.16 21.67 9.90
CA ASN A 198 -0.28 22.84 9.87
C ASN A 198 1.16 22.53 10.32
N LEU A 199 1.47 21.28 10.66
CA LEU A 199 2.80 20.82 11.01
C LEU A 199 3.57 20.44 9.73
N TYR A 200 4.56 21.25 9.40
CA TYR A 200 5.50 21.05 8.29
C TYR A 200 6.84 20.53 8.80
#